data_2b2d91f9058fa95f4c969fae4b8a971c
#
_entry.id   2b2d91f9058fa95f4c969fae4b8a971c
#
_cell.length_a   1.000
_cell.length_b   1.000
_cell.length_c   1.000
_cell.angle_alpha   90.00
_cell.angle_beta   90.00
_cell.angle_gamma   90.00
#
_symmetry.space_group_name_H-M   'P 1'
#
loop_
_entity.id
_entity.type
_entity.pdbx_description
1 polymer ?
#
loop_
_entity_poly.entity_id
_entity_poly.type
_entity_poly.pdbx_seq_one_letter_code
_entity_poly.pdbx_strand_id
1 'polypeptide(L)'
;MNFWTSLSIEYANQRNYLDMLFKVYPMSPNIRRVIDKEKWNTIETLFNNQNNEQLINALFALELFPIKDSYVAYLKRDRKAITRNPETVNRLAGSLYEMGIEKIYEKCTEPKETNRQIGPLFKRWISSGTLGVPIFNNSKDFLAHNGNAVLNASDAEMERFARDYLGYNHNKGLDFVARFNEKYIIGEAKFLTDFGGHQDAQFADAVSTITSELNSNKLGVEVIKIAICDGVLYIEGNNKMHRHLWEHDEQIILSSLLLREFLYSI
;
A
#
# COMPACT_ATOMS: atom_id res chain seq x y z
N MET A 1 7.98 26.61 1.87
CA MET A 1 7.23 25.34 2.02
C MET A 1 5.82 25.55 1.50
N ASN A 2 5.29 24.58 0.78
CA ASN A 2 3.92 24.60 0.26
C ASN A 2 2.92 24.79 1.40
N PHE A 3 1.84 25.55 1.13
CA PHE A 3 0.79 25.87 2.13
C PHE A 3 0.19 24.58 2.74
N TRP A 4 -0.14 23.58 1.91
CA TRP A 4 -0.77 22.34 2.36
C TRP A 4 0.17 21.46 3.20
N THR A 5 1.47 21.49 2.90
CA THR A 5 2.49 20.82 3.70
C THR A 5 2.62 21.48 5.06
N SER A 6 2.67 22.82 5.12
CA SER A 6 2.72 23.57 6.37
C SER A 6 1.48 23.33 7.23
N LEU A 7 0.30 23.35 6.62
CA LEU A 7 -0.98 23.08 7.31
C LEU A 7 -1.04 21.63 7.82
N SER A 8 -0.46 20.67 7.09
CA SER A 8 -0.38 19.27 7.53
C SER A 8 0.51 19.09 8.76
N ILE A 9 1.64 19.80 8.80
CA ILE A 9 2.51 19.82 9.98
C ILE A 9 1.76 20.43 11.18
N GLU A 10 1.11 21.57 11.00
CA GLU A 10 0.32 22.21 12.05
C GLU A 10 -0.78 21.28 12.55
N TYR A 11 -1.55 20.67 11.64
CA TYR A 11 -2.64 19.74 11.97
C TYR A 11 -2.13 18.52 12.74
N ALA A 12 -0.99 17.96 12.34
CA ALA A 12 -0.40 16.78 12.97
C ALA A 12 0.08 17.04 14.41
N ASN A 13 0.38 18.28 14.76
CA ASN A 13 0.75 18.68 16.12
C ASN A 13 -0.46 19.01 17.01
N GLN A 14 -1.70 18.83 16.51
CA GLN A 14 -2.92 18.98 17.31
C GLN A 14 -3.21 17.72 18.14
N ARG A 15 -3.98 17.92 19.22
CA ARG A 15 -4.29 16.88 20.22
C ARG A 15 -4.90 15.60 19.68
N ASN A 16 -5.67 15.68 18.62
CA ASN A 16 -6.50 14.58 18.11
C ASN A 16 -6.07 14.07 16.74
N TYR A 17 -4.85 14.35 16.30
CA TYR A 17 -4.36 13.92 14.99
C TYR A 17 -4.47 12.40 14.79
N LEU A 18 -3.97 11.60 15.72
CA LEU A 18 -4.04 10.14 15.62
C LEU A 18 -5.48 9.61 15.72
N ASP A 19 -6.32 10.25 16.54
CA ASP A 19 -7.74 9.88 16.63
C ASP A 19 -8.48 10.11 15.30
N MET A 20 -8.15 11.20 14.62
CA MET A 20 -8.70 11.49 13.30
C MET A 20 -8.14 10.57 12.23
N LEU A 21 -6.84 10.26 12.27
CA LEU A 21 -6.23 9.27 11.35
C LEU A 21 -6.85 7.88 11.51
N PHE A 22 -7.26 7.49 12.71
CA PHE A 22 -7.95 6.21 12.91
C PHE A 22 -9.27 6.10 12.12
N LYS A 23 -9.90 7.22 11.76
CA LYS A 23 -11.07 7.23 10.87
C LYS A 23 -10.72 6.94 9.41
N VAL A 24 -9.52 7.30 9.01
CA VAL A 24 -8.96 7.00 7.67
C VAL A 24 -8.43 5.56 7.63
N TYR A 25 -7.67 5.19 8.65
CA TYR A 25 -6.95 3.92 8.78
C TYR A 25 -7.41 3.12 10.02
N PRO A 26 -8.66 2.63 10.08
CA PRO A 26 -9.16 1.86 11.22
C PRO A 26 -8.53 0.46 11.23
N MET A 27 -7.28 0.37 11.67
CA MET A 27 -6.51 -0.87 11.67
C MET A 27 -7.07 -1.89 12.66
N SER A 28 -7.15 -3.15 12.22
CA SER A 28 -7.58 -4.28 13.03
C SER A 28 -6.44 -5.30 13.13
N PRO A 29 -5.48 -5.11 14.06
CA PRO A 29 -4.27 -5.93 14.12
C PRO A 29 -4.52 -7.40 14.47
N ASN A 30 -5.68 -7.73 15.03
CA ASN A 30 -5.98 -9.04 15.58
C ASN A 30 -6.83 -9.95 14.69
N ILE A 31 -7.18 -9.53 13.47
CA ILE A 31 -7.93 -10.38 12.54
C ILE A 31 -6.98 -11.42 11.96
N ARG A 32 -7.10 -12.66 12.43
CA ARG A 32 -6.34 -13.78 11.90
C ARG A 32 -6.76 -14.13 10.48
N ARG A 33 -5.83 -14.62 9.67
CA ARG A 33 -6.13 -15.19 8.36
C ARG A 33 -6.91 -16.49 8.53
N VAL A 34 -7.86 -16.71 7.61
CA VAL A 34 -8.59 -17.96 7.55
C VAL A 34 -7.91 -18.87 6.53
N ILE A 35 -7.60 -20.08 6.93
CA ILE A 35 -7.11 -21.12 6.02
C ILE A 35 -8.30 -22.05 5.73
N ASP A 36 -8.49 -22.37 4.47
CA ASP A 36 -9.48 -23.32 4.04
C ASP A 36 -9.22 -24.71 4.68
N LYS A 37 -10.27 -25.34 5.17
CA LYS A 37 -10.17 -26.57 5.95
C LYS A 37 -9.58 -27.74 5.14
N GLU A 38 -9.93 -27.87 3.88
CA GLU A 38 -9.41 -28.96 3.02
C GLU A 38 -7.92 -28.77 2.74
N LYS A 39 -7.51 -27.51 2.49
CA LYS A 39 -6.08 -27.19 2.35
C LYS A 39 -5.30 -27.49 3.60
N TRP A 40 -5.87 -27.19 4.78
CA TRP A 40 -5.19 -27.46 6.03
C TRP A 40 -5.07 -28.96 6.31
N ASN A 41 -6.13 -29.74 6.11
CA ASN A 41 -6.11 -31.20 6.24
C ASN A 41 -5.05 -31.85 5.32
N THR A 42 -4.88 -31.31 4.12
CA THR A 42 -3.81 -31.75 3.20
C THR A 42 -2.42 -31.49 3.80
N ILE A 43 -2.20 -30.30 4.38
CA ILE A 43 -0.93 -29.94 5.03
C ILE A 43 -0.65 -30.86 6.22
N GLU A 44 -1.64 -31.12 7.08
CA GLU A 44 -1.49 -32.04 8.20
C GLU A 44 -1.12 -33.47 7.75
N THR A 45 -1.77 -33.95 6.71
CA THR A 45 -1.47 -35.27 6.13
C THR A 45 -0.03 -35.34 5.61
N LEU A 46 0.41 -34.31 4.88
CA LEU A 46 1.76 -34.23 4.35
C LEU A 46 2.83 -34.07 5.44
N PHE A 47 2.51 -33.34 6.49
CA PHE A 47 3.36 -33.20 7.67
C PHE A 47 3.54 -34.53 8.40
N ASN A 48 2.45 -35.25 8.69
CA ASN A 48 2.48 -36.54 9.37
C ASN A 48 3.18 -37.63 8.56
N ASN A 49 3.07 -37.56 7.22
CA ASN A 49 3.74 -38.49 6.31
C ASN A 49 5.19 -38.10 6.00
N GLN A 50 5.70 -37.00 6.57
CA GLN A 50 7.03 -36.45 6.34
C GLN A 50 7.37 -36.26 4.85
N ASN A 51 6.39 -35.84 4.05
CA ASN A 51 6.57 -35.59 2.64
C ASN A 51 7.10 -34.15 2.43
N ASN A 52 8.41 -33.98 2.55
CA ASN A 52 9.07 -32.66 2.59
C ASN A 52 8.73 -31.76 1.43
N GLU A 53 8.86 -32.26 0.19
CA GLU A 53 8.67 -31.49 -1.02
C GLU A 53 7.20 -31.04 -1.19
N GLN A 54 6.26 -31.95 -1.00
CA GLN A 54 4.85 -31.65 -1.12
C GLN A 54 4.37 -30.77 0.04
N LEU A 55 4.87 -30.96 1.26
CA LEU A 55 4.59 -30.10 2.41
C LEU A 55 4.99 -28.65 2.14
N ILE A 56 6.23 -28.43 1.69
CA ILE A 56 6.71 -27.09 1.34
C ILE A 56 5.84 -26.47 0.23
N ASN A 57 5.49 -27.24 -0.81
CA ASN A 57 4.63 -26.77 -1.89
C ASN A 57 3.22 -26.40 -1.39
N ALA A 58 2.61 -27.21 -0.52
CA ALA A 58 1.30 -26.94 0.03
C ALA A 58 1.30 -25.68 0.91
N LEU A 59 2.31 -25.52 1.76
CA LEU A 59 2.48 -24.32 2.58
C LEU A 59 2.72 -23.06 1.74
N PHE A 60 3.41 -23.17 0.62
CA PHE A 60 3.57 -22.05 -0.31
C PHE A 60 2.28 -21.61 -1.01
N ALA A 61 1.26 -22.45 -1.07
CA ALA A 61 -0.05 -22.06 -1.56
C ALA A 61 -0.84 -21.19 -0.57
N LEU A 62 -0.36 -21.08 0.68
CA LEU A 62 -0.92 -20.18 1.68
C LEU A 62 -0.38 -18.75 1.51
N GLU A 63 -1.10 -17.81 2.08
CA GLU A 63 -0.73 -16.39 2.06
C GLU A 63 0.57 -16.15 2.85
N LEU A 64 0.71 -16.79 4.02
CA LEU A 64 1.92 -16.78 4.83
C LEU A 64 2.61 -18.15 4.86
N PHE A 65 3.94 -18.10 4.78
CA PHE A 65 4.80 -19.24 5.09
C PHE A 65 5.31 -19.12 6.53
N PRO A 66 5.32 -20.19 7.33
CA PRO A 66 5.52 -20.09 8.78
C PRO A 66 6.96 -19.77 9.22
N ILE A 67 7.93 -19.97 8.34
CA ILE A 67 9.36 -19.73 8.62
C ILE A 67 9.83 -18.48 7.87
N LYS A 68 10.54 -17.57 8.56
CA LYS A 68 11.27 -16.46 7.96
C LYS A 68 12.68 -16.92 7.59
N ASP A 69 12.87 -17.33 6.36
CA ASP A 69 14.13 -17.78 5.81
C ASP A 69 14.36 -17.14 4.42
N SER A 70 15.58 -16.67 4.16
CA SER A 70 15.92 -15.95 2.93
C SER A 70 15.70 -16.78 1.65
N TYR A 71 15.84 -18.10 1.72
CA TYR A 71 15.64 -18.99 0.57
C TYR A 71 14.18 -19.24 0.23
N VAL A 72 13.28 -19.03 1.19
CA VAL A 72 11.83 -19.20 1.01
C VAL A 72 11.31 -18.29 -0.12
N ALA A 73 11.77 -17.05 -0.19
CA ALA A 73 11.35 -16.11 -1.23
C ALA A 73 11.73 -16.59 -2.64
N TYR A 74 12.93 -17.17 -2.78
CA TYR A 74 13.40 -17.75 -4.03
C TYR A 74 12.54 -18.95 -4.44
N LEU A 75 12.39 -19.94 -3.54
CA LEU A 75 11.61 -21.15 -3.80
C LEU A 75 10.13 -20.85 -4.09
N LYS A 76 9.58 -19.82 -3.48
CA LYS A 76 8.20 -19.38 -3.74
C LYS A 76 8.03 -18.80 -5.15
N ARG A 77 9.04 -18.17 -5.71
CA ARG A 77 9.05 -17.59 -7.07
C ARG A 77 9.41 -18.60 -8.15
N ASP A 78 10.38 -19.48 -7.88
CA ASP A 78 10.78 -20.57 -8.77
C ASP A 78 10.48 -21.93 -8.12
N ARG A 79 9.26 -22.43 -8.37
CA ARG A 79 8.81 -23.72 -7.84
C ARG A 79 9.66 -24.92 -8.30
N LYS A 80 10.25 -24.83 -9.51
CA LYS A 80 11.14 -25.87 -10.03
C LYS A 80 12.43 -25.97 -9.21
N ALA A 81 12.81 -24.93 -8.46
CA ALA A 81 13.96 -24.96 -7.58
C ALA A 81 13.79 -25.90 -6.38
N ILE A 82 12.57 -26.25 -6.00
CA ILE A 82 12.27 -27.19 -4.91
C ILE A 82 12.93 -28.54 -5.21
N THR A 83 12.64 -29.12 -6.36
CA THR A 83 13.21 -30.41 -6.78
C THR A 83 14.71 -30.37 -7.01
N ARG A 84 15.25 -29.20 -7.41
CA ARG A 84 16.68 -29.03 -7.67
C ARG A 84 17.53 -28.82 -6.41
N ASN A 85 16.90 -28.52 -5.26
CA ASN A 85 17.59 -28.18 -4.03
C ASN A 85 17.08 -28.99 -2.82
N PRO A 86 17.23 -30.33 -2.85
CA PRO A 86 16.63 -31.19 -1.84
C PRO A 86 17.18 -30.95 -0.43
N GLU A 87 18.44 -30.57 -0.27
CA GLU A 87 19.02 -30.26 1.04
C GLU A 87 18.39 -29.02 1.68
N THR A 88 18.15 -27.97 0.87
CA THR A 88 17.43 -26.77 1.34
C THR A 88 15.99 -27.10 1.74
N VAL A 89 15.31 -27.93 0.94
CA VAL A 89 13.95 -28.39 1.25
C VAL A 89 13.92 -29.22 2.53
N ASN A 90 14.85 -30.16 2.69
CA ASN A 90 14.95 -30.99 3.90
C ASN A 90 15.27 -30.15 5.14
N ARG A 91 16.14 -29.15 5.04
CA ARG A 91 16.44 -28.22 6.14
C ARG A 91 15.20 -27.43 6.54
N LEU A 92 14.46 -26.87 5.57
CA LEU A 92 13.22 -26.14 5.86
C LEU A 92 12.14 -27.05 6.45
N ALA A 93 11.97 -28.25 5.91
CA ALA A 93 11.03 -29.24 6.44
C ALA A 93 11.40 -29.67 7.86
N GLY A 94 12.69 -29.90 8.13
CA GLY A 94 13.19 -30.18 9.49
C GLY A 94 12.80 -29.10 10.49
N SER A 95 12.97 -27.81 10.14
CA SER A 95 12.54 -26.70 10.98
C SER A 95 11.00 -26.66 11.18
N LEU A 96 10.22 -27.12 10.19
CA LEU A 96 8.76 -27.24 10.33
C LEU A 96 8.39 -28.37 11.28
N TYR A 97 9.06 -29.52 11.20
CA TYR A 97 8.81 -30.63 12.11
C TYR A 97 9.19 -30.30 13.55
N GLU A 98 10.30 -29.60 13.76
CA GLU A 98 10.69 -29.09 15.08
C GLU A 98 9.67 -28.08 15.64
N MET A 99 9.09 -27.24 14.78
CA MET A 99 8.07 -26.27 15.17
C MET A 99 6.76 -26.94 15.61
N GLY A 100 6.38 -28.01 14.96
CA GLY A 100 5.12 -28.72 15.18
C GLY A 100 3.92 -28.09 14.47
N ILE A 101 2.94 -28.94 14.13
CA ILE A 101 1.82 -28.60 13.25
C ILE A 101 0.94 -27.48 13.81
N GLU A 102 0.70 -27.44 15.11
CA GLU A 102 -0.09 -26.42 15.78
C GLU A 102 0.55 -25.04 15.64
N LYS A 103 1.87 -24.96 15.85
CA LYS A 103 2.62 -23.71 15.72
C LYS A 103 2.72 -23.25 14.27
N ILE A 104 2.81 -24.18 13.33
CA ILE A 104 2.73 -23.89 11.88
C ILE A 104 1.38 -23.24 11.58
N TYR A 105 0.28 -23.78 12.07
CA TYR A 105 -1.06 -23.18 11.88
C TYR A 105 -1.14 -21.77 12.45
N GLU A 106 -0.66 -21.59 13.69
CA GLU A 106 -0.63 -20.29 14.34
C GLU A 106 0.13 -19.26 13.49
N LYS A 107 1.32 -19.65 12.98
CA LYS A 107 2.16 -18.78 12.12
C LYS A 107 1.52 -18.49 10.77
N CYS A 108 0.89 -19.46 10.14
CA CYS A 108 0.20 -19.26 8.85
C CYS A 108 -1.08 -18.43 8.98
N THR A 109 -1.69 -18.36 10.17
CA THR A 109 -2.89 -17.59 10.46
C THR A 109 -2.61 -16.24 11.14
N GLU A 110 -1.35 -15.86 11.36
CA GLU A 110 -1.00 -14.56 11.92
C GLU A 110 -1.72 -13.41 11.17
N PRO A 111 -2.15 -12.37 11.86
CA PRO A 111 -2.78 -11.20 11.24
C PRO A 111 -1.91 -10.59 10.15
N LYS A 112 -2.53 -9.88 9.22
CA LYS A 112 -1.78 -9.08 8.24
C LYS A 112 -0.97 -8.00 8.99
N GLU A 113 0.27 -7.82 8.58
CA GLU A 113 1.08 -6.71 9.06
C GLU A 113 0.32 -5.39 8.82
N THR A 114 0.35 -4.48 9.81
CA THR A 114 -0.39 -3.21 9.75
C THR A 114 -0.07 -2.42 8.49
N ASN A 115 1.18 -2.38 8.08
CA ASN A 115 1.62 -1.68 6.86
C ASN A 115 0.94 -2.21 5.57
N ARG A 116 0.54 -3.48 5.53
CA ARG A 116 -0.19 -4.06 4.39
C ARG A 116 -1.69 -3.75 4.39
N GLN A 117 -2.20 -3.15 5.46
CA GLN A 117 -3.60 -2.76 5.57
C GLN A 117 -3.83 -1.32 5.08
N ILE A 118 -2.80 -0.49 5.05
CA ILE A 118 -2.88 0.95 4.81
C ILE A 118 -3.54 1.28 3.46
N GLY A 119 -3.01 0.76 2.36
CA GLY A 119 -3.58 1.00 1.03
C GLY A 119 -5.06 0.58 0.91
N PRO A 120 -5.44 -0.67 1.29
CA PRO A 120 -6.85 -1.09 1.32
C PRO A 120 -7.73 -0.24 2.24
N LEU A 121 -7.23 0.24 3.37
CA LEU A 121 -7.98 1.11 4.29
C LEU A 121 -8.20 2.49 3.69
N PHE A 122 -7.18 3.09 3.08
CA PHE A 122 -7.29 4.34 2.35
C PHE A 122 -8.35 4.25 1.23
N LYS A 123 -8.29 3.22 0.39
CA LYS A 123 -9.29 2.99 -0.65
C LYS A 123 -10.71 2.81 -0.11
N ARG A 124 -10.86 2.13 1.02
CA ARG A 124 -12.16 1.98 1.71
C ARG A 124 -12.66 3.33 2.23
N TRP A 125 -11.77 4.14 2.81
CA TRP A 125 -12.10 5.47 3.28
C TRP A 125 -12.55 6.37 2.13
N ILE A 126 -11.86 6.36 0.98
CA ILE A 126 -12.33 7.02 -0.24
C ILE A 126 -13.72 6.51 -0.64
N SER A 127 -13.93 5.18 -0.68
CA SER A 127 -15.20 4.54 -1.06
C SER A 127 -16.36 4.88 -0.13
N SER A 128 -16.10 5.33 1.09
CA SER A 128 -17.15 5.74 2.03
C SER A 128 -17.84 7.06 1.67
N GLY A 129 -17.41 7.73 0.58
CA GLY A 129 -17.99 9.00 0.14
C GLY A 129 -17.48 10.21 0.93
N THR A 130 -16.41 10.06 1.69
CA THR A 130 -15.87 11.10 2.58
C THR A 130 -15.50 12.40 1.85
N LEU A 131 -15.15 12.30 0.56
CA LEU A 131 -14.81 13.46 -0.26
C LEU A 131 -16.04 14.21 -0.81
N GLY A 132 -17.25 13.66 -0.66
CA GLY A 132 -18.51 14.34 -1.02
C GLY A 132 -18.77 14.42 -2.54
N VAL A 133 -18.16 13.56 -3.34
CA VAL A 133 -18.31 13.50 -4.80
C VAL A 133 -18.57 12.06 -5.26
N PRO A 134 -19.12 11.86 -6.48
CA PRO A 134 -19.26 10.53 -7.07
C PRO A 134 -17.92 9.77 -7.17
N ILE A 135 -18.01 8.45 -6.96
CA ILE A 135 -16.86 7.55 -7.00
C ILE A 135 -17.10 6.51 -8.09
N PHE A 136 -16.13 6.34 -8.96
CA PHE A 136 -16.18 5.39 -10.06
C PHE A 136 -15.11 4.33 -9.88
N ASN A 137 -15.45 3.07 -10.13
CA ASN A 137 -14.53 1.94 -9.99
C ASN A 137 -13.88 1.54 -11.33
N ASN A 138 -14.15 2.26 -12.40
CA ASN A 138 -13.55 2.05 -13.72
C ASN A 138 -13.36 3.38 -14.47
N SER A 139 -12.37 3.40 -15.33
CA SER A 139 -11.94 4.58 -16.08
C SER A 139 -12.99 5.07 -17.08
N LYS A 140 -13.80 4.17 -17.65
CA LYS A 140 -14.80 4.51 -18.68
C LYS A 140 -15.91 5.38 -18.10
N ASP A 141 -16.49 4.98 -16.97
CA ASP A 141 -17.56 5.71 -16.32
C ASP A 141 -17.05 7.00 -15.70
N PHE A 142 -15.81 7.00 -15.18
CA PHE A 142 -15.14 8.20 -14.68
C PHE A 142 -14.95 9.26 -15.77
N LEU A 143 -14.54 8.86 -16.98
CA LEU A 143 -14.40 9.77 -18.13
C LEU A 143 -15.74 10.29 -18.62
N ALA A 144 -16.77 9.47 -18.62
CA ALA A 144 -18.11 9.83 -19.09
C ALA A 144 -18.83 10.84 -18.17
N HIS A 145 -18.41 10.92 -16.90
CA HIS A 145 -18.94 11.90 -15.95
C HIS A 145 -18.24 13.26 -16.15
N ASN A 146 -19.00 14.38 -16.12
CA ASN A 146 -18.45 15.72 -16.41
C ASN A 146 -18.16 16.59 -15.18
N GLY A 147 -18.53 16.13 -13.96
CA GLY A 147 -18.35 16.91 -12.73
C GLY A 147 -17.15 16.45 -11.91
N ASN A 148 -17.02 16.99 -10.70
CA ASN A 148 -16.05 16.53 -9.71
C ASN A 148 -16.31 15.06 -9.38
N ALA A 149 -15.27 14.25 -9.34
CA ALA A 149 -15.36 12.80 -9.13
C ALA A 149 -14.01 12.20 -8.71
N VAL A 150 -14.06 11.00 -8.16
CA VAL A 150 -12.88 10.18 -7.85
C VAL A 150 -12.93 8.87 -8.63
N LEU A 151 -11.79 8.47 -9.20
CA LEU A 151 -11.57 7.14 -9.73
C LEU A 151 -10.93 6.27 -8.64
N ASN A 152 -11.67 5.30 -8.11
CA ASN A 152 -11.20 4.36 -7.09
C ASN A 152 -11.11 2.93 -7.67
N ALA A 153 -10.17 2.74 -8.56
CA ALA A 153 -9.89 1.49 -9.25
C ALA A 153 -8.63 0.80 -8.67
N SER A 154 -8.13 -0.23 -9.34
CA SER A 154 -6.84 -0.82 -8.99
C SER A 154 -5.68 0.15 -9.29
N ASP A 155 -4.57 0.04 -8.57
CA ASP A 155 -3.39 0.90 -8.76
C ASP A 155 -2.90 0.87 -10.22
N ALA A 156 -2.91 -0.32 -10.83
CA ALA A 156 -2.53 -0.51 -12.23
C ALA A 156 -3.53 0.11 -13.22
N GLU A 157 -4.81 0.14 -12.89
CA GLU A 157 -5.81 0.78 -13.74
C GLU A 157 -5.71 2.30 -13.64
N MET A 158 -5.53 2.84 -12.44
CA MET A 158 -5.33 4.27 -12.22
C MET A 158 -4.04 4.77 -12.88
N GLU A 159 -2.95 4.00 -12.80
CA GLU A 159 -1.71 4.28 -13.53
C GLU A 159 -1.94 4.29 -15.04
N ARG A 160 -2.60 3.27 -15.59
CA ARG A 160 -2.92 3.19 -17.03
C ARG A 160 -3.76 4.37 -17.48
N PHE A 161 -4.78 4.72 -16.70
CA PHE A 161 -5.60 5.91 -16.96
C PHE A 161 -4.75 7.19 -17.00
N ALA A 162 -3.91 7.40 -15.99
CA ALA A 162 -3.05 8.58 -15.93
C ALA A 162 -2.03 8.62 -17.08
N ARG A 163 -1.49 7.49 -17.48
CA ARG A 163 -0.59 7.37 -18.64
C ARG A 163 -1.31 7.66 -19.94
N ASP A 164 -2.48 7.08 -20.16
CA ASP A 164 -3.20 7.17 -21.42
C ASP A 164 -3.83 8.56 -21.66
N TYR A 165 -4.24 9.24 -20.60
CA TYR A 165 -5.03 10.47 -20.69
C TYR A 165 -4.35 11.70 -20.08
N LEU A 166 -3.52 11.55 -19.04
CA LEU A 166 -2.99 12.65 -18.24
C LEU A 166 -1.48 12.90 -18.43
N GLY A 167 -0.83 12.15 -19.31
CA GLY A 167 0.60 12.31 -19.60
C GLY A 167 1.53 11.76 -18.52
N TYR A 168 1.03 10.96 -17.58
CA TYR A 168 1.84 10.35 -16.54
C TYR A 168 2.87 9.39 -17.16
N ASN A 169 4.15 9.61 -16.89
CA ASN A 169 5.27 8.88 -17.49
C ASN A 169 6.14 8.14 -16.47
N HIS A 170 5.61 7.90 -15.29
CA HIS A 170 6.31 7.11 -14.27
C HIS A 170 5.77 5.69 -14.24
N ASN A 171 6.65 4.70 -14.18
CA ASN A 171 6.26 3.28 -14.23
C ASN A 171 5.90 2.74 -12.84
N LYS A 172 4.88 3.36 -12.24
CA LYS A 172 4.42 3.05 -10.89
C LYS A 172 2.91 3.23 -10.79
N GLY A 173 2.25 2.30 -10.09
CA GLY A 173 0.83 2.40 -9.77
C GLY A 173 0.51 3.65 -8.95
N LEU A 174 -0.71 4.13 -9.06
CA LEU A 174 -1.23 5.28 -8.31
C LEU A 174 -2.24 4.81 -7.27
N ASP A 175 -2.23 5.46 -6.10
CA ASP A 175 -3.20 5.22 -5.04
C ASP A 175 -4.42 6.14 -5.13
N PHE A 176 -4.29 7.26 -5.85
CA PHE A 176 -5.33 8.29 -5.95
C PHE A 176 -5.39 8.92 -7.33
N VAL A 177 -6.61 9.00 -7.89
CA VAL A 177 -6.93 9.78 -9.10
C VAL A 177 -8.29 10.46 -8.88
N ALA A 178 -8.35 11.76 -9.14
CA ALA A 178 -9.58 12.53 -9.02
C ALA A 178 -9.67 13.61 -10.11
N ARG A 179 -10.89 14.16 -10.28
CA ARG A 179 -11.14 15.36 -11.06
C ARG A 179 -11.93 16.35 -10.20
N PHE A 180 -11.40 17.57 -10.08
CA PHE A 180 -12.03 18.69 -9.39
C PHE A 180 -11.81 19.97 -10.17
N ASN A 181 -12.89 20.74 -10.36
CA ASN A 181 -12.87 22.02 -11.07
C ASN A 181 -12.10 21.96 -12.40
N GLU A 182 -12.40 20.91 -13.20
CA GLU A 182 -11.78 20.63 -14.52
C GLU A 182 -10.30 20.25 -14.47
N LYS A 183 -9.66 20.25 -13.30
CA LYS A 183 -8.29 19.77 -13.09
C LYS A 183 -8.27 18.32 -12.70
N TYR A 184 -7.25 17.60 -13.11
CA TYR A 184 -7.03 16.22 -12.66
C TYR A 184 -5.95 16.16 -11.59
N ILE A 185 -6.18 15.34 -10.60
CA ILE A 185 -5.27 15.14 -9.47
C ILE A 185 -4.84 13.68 -9.47
N ILE A 186 -3.54 13.44 -9.44
CA ILE A 186 -2.96 12.10 -9.30
C ILE A 186 -2.05 12.07 -8.09
N GLY A 187 -2.00 10.93 -7.40
CA GLY A 187 -1.20 10.85 -6.18
C GLY A 187 -0.91 9.46 -5.67
N GLU A 188 0.01 9.45 -4.72
CA GLU A 188 0.45 8.30 -3.94
C GLU A 188 0.06 8.51 -2.49
N ALA A 189 -0.43 7.45 -1.80
CA ALA A 189 -0.82 7.51 -0.40
C ALA A 189 0.13 6.65 0.45
N LYS A 190 0.68 7.22 1.53
CA LYS A 190 1.57 6.54 2.48
C LYS A 190 1.23 6.90 3.91
N PHE A 191 1.28 5.92 4.79
CA PHE A 191 1.25 6.12 6.24
C PHE A 191 2.58 5.64 6.81
N LEU A 192 3.39 6.59 7.25
CA LEU A 192 4.77 6.37 7.70
C LEU A 192 4.77 6.17 9.22
N THR A 193 5.19 5.00 9.67
CA THR A 193 5.06 4.58 11.07
C THR A 193 6.38 4.65 11.85
N ASP A 194 7.50 4.88 11.16
CA ASP A 194 8.83 4.92 11.78
C ASP A 194 9.78 5.77 10.92
N PHE A 195 10.95 6.07 11.45
CA PHE A 195 12.03 6.77 10.75
C PHE A 195 13.06 5.79 10.22
N GLY A 196 13.48 5.98 8.97
CA GLY A 196 14.57 5.24 8.35
C GLY A 196 14.20 3.93 7.66
N GLY A 197 15.19 3.32 7.02
CA GLY A 197 15.08 2.02 6.36
C GLY A 197 13.99 1.94 5.30
N HIS A 198 13.07 1.01 5.45
CA HIS A 198 11.98 0.78 4.51
C HIS A 198 11.00 1.95 4.43
N GLN A 199 10.81 2.68 5.50
CA GLN A 199 9.90 3.84 5.55
C GLN A 199 10.46 5.02 4.75
N ASP A 200 11.78 5.26 4.79
CA ASP A 200 12.44 6.24 3.92
C ASP A 200 12.22 5.91 2.44
N ALA A 201 12.31 4.62 2.07
CA ALA A 201 12.04 4.19 0.70
C ALA A 201 10.59 4.43 0.28
N GLN A 202 9.62 4.20 1.18
CA GLN A 202 8.21 4.49 0.92
C GLN A 202 7.95 5.98 0.73
N PHE A 203 8.59 6.83 1.53
CA PHE A 203 8.49 8.28 1.36
C PHE A 203 9.15 8.74 0.05
N ALA A 204 10.36 8.26 -0.23
CA ALA A 204 11.05 8.56 -1.50
C ALA A 204 10.22 8.13 -2.72
N ASP A 205 9.49 7.03 -2.62
CA ASP A 205 8.55 6.57 -3.62
C ASP A 205 7.42 7.57 -3.88
N ALA A 206 6.80 8.10 -2.82
CA ALA A 206 5.75 9.11 -2.95
C ALA A 206 6.31 10.40 -3.57
N VAL A 207 7.50 10.84 -3.14
CA VAL A 207 8.19 12.00 -3.70
C VAL A 207 8.50 11.79 -5.18
N SER A 208 9.00 10.62 -5.60
CA SER A 208 9.30 10.33 -7.00
C SER A 208 8.07 10.45 -7.90
N THR A 209 6.90 10.08 -7.40
CA THR A 209 5.63 10.22 -8.13
C THR A 209 5.29 11.70 -8.37
N ILE A 210 5.42 12.55 -7.36
CA ILE A 210 5.07 13.99 -7.49
C ILE A 210 6.12 14.83 -8.20
N THR A 211 7.37 14.37 -8.22
CA THR A 211 8.47 15.05 -8.96
C THR A 211 8.63 14.56 -10.39
N SER A 212 7.98 13.42 -10.77
CA SER A 212 8.05 12.89 -12.13
C SER A 212 7.54 13.91 -13.16
N GLU A 213 8.16 13.97 -14.31
CA GLU A 213 7.69 14.81 -15.42
C GLU A 213 6.41 14.24 -16.01
N LEU A 214 5.54 15.14 -16.47
CA LEU A 214 4.35 14.78 -17.23
C LEU A 214 4.61 15.09 -18.72
N ASN A 215 4.26 14.12 -19.57
CA ASN A 215 4.18 14.37 -21.00
C ASN A 215 2.95 15.23 -21.34
N SER A 216 2.86 15.71 -22.57
CA SER A 216 1.62 16.30 -23.08
C SER A 216 0.46 15.31 -22.94
N ASN A 217 -0.65 15.74 -22.36
CA ASN A 217 -1.80 14.88 -22.12
C ASN A 217 -2.87 15.02 -23.22
N LYS A 218 -3.63 13.94 -23.43
CA LYS A 218 -4.65 13.87 -24.48
C LYS A 218 -5.88 14.75 -24.20
N LEU A 219 -6.12 15.07 -22.94
CA LEU A 219 -7.29 15.85 -22.53
C LEU A 219 -7.05 17.36 -22.59
N GLY A 220 -5.79 17.80 -22.68
CA GLY A 220 -5.43 19.22 -22.68
C GLY A 220 -5.74 19.92 -21.35
N VAL A 221 -5.71 19.17 -20.24
CA VAL A 221 -6.12 19.63 -18.89
C VAL A 221 -4.92 19.86 -17.99
N GLU A 222 -5.12 20.64 -16.94
CA GLU A 222 -4.14 20.77 -15.86
C GLU A 222 -4.14 19.49 -15.01
N VAL A 223 -2.93 18.98 -14.72
CA VAL A 223 -2.73 17.79 -13.87
C VAL A 223 -1.89 18.18 -12.67
N ILE A 224 -2.45 18.00 -11.48
CA ILE A 224 -1.81 18.27 -10.19
C ILE A 224 -1.33 16.96 -9.59
N LYS A 225 -0.06 16.91 -9.19
CA LYS A 225 0.53 15.75 -8.51
C LYS A 225 0.62 16.00 -7.02
N ILE A 226 0.17 15.04 -6.21
CA ILE A 226 0.16 15.16 -4.75
C ILE A 226 0.73 13.90 -4.08
N ALA A 227 1.40 14.05 -2.96
CA ALA A 227 1.72 12.97 -2.04
C ALA A 227 0.80 13.07 -0.82
N ILE A 228 -0.04 12.06 -0.63
CA ILE A 228 -0.93 11.95 0.52
C ILE A 228 -0.18 11.15 1.59
N CYS A 229 0.51 11.86 2.47
CA CYS A 229 1.38 11.25 3.47
C CYS A 229 0.87 11.53 4.87
N ASP A 230 0.86 10.50 5.72
CA ASP A 230 0.46 10.59 7.10
C ASP A 230 1.51 9.96 8.02
N GLY A 231 1.46 10.27 9.31
CA GLY A 231 2.28 9.65 10.34
C GLY A 231 3.50 10.46 10.77
N VAL A 232 4.60 9.76 11.04
CA VAL A 232 5.76 10.32 11.73
C VAL A 232 6.53 11.42 10.98
N LEU A 233 6.31 11.57 9.68
CA LEU A 233 6.99 12.61 8.88
C LEU A 233 6.70 14.03 9.36
N TYR A 234 5.56 14.26 10.01
CA TYR A 234 5.15 15.56 10.52
C TYR A 234 5.65 15.84 11.94
N ILE A 235 6.27 14.88 12.62
CA ILE A 235 6.87 15.11 13.93
C ILE A 235 8.06 16.06 13.75
N GLU A 236 7.96 17.24 14.32
CA GLU A 236 9.03 18.24 14.27
C GLU A 236 10.29 17.72 14.96
N GLY A 237 11.44 18.02 14.38
CA GLY A 237 12.71 17.61 14.92
C GLY A 237 13.78 17.38 13.86
N ASN A 238 14.95 16.94 14.28
CA ASN A 238 16.09 16.69 13.37
C ASN A 238 16.04 15.29 12.76
N ASN A 239 14.86 14.86 12.30
CA ASN A 239 14.73 13.61 11.55
C ASN A 239 14.79 13.83 10.03
N LYS A 240 15.21 12.80 9.31
CA LYS A 240 15.44 12.87 7.87
C LYS A 240 14.15 13.16 7.09
N MET A 241 13.02 12.53 7.47
CA MET A 241 11.74 12.71 6.78
C MET A 241 11.24 14.14 6.90
N HIS A 242 11.31 14.71 8.10
CA HIS A 242 10.90 16.10 8.31
C HIS A 242 11.77 17.08 7.50
N ARG A 243 13.09 16.82 7.39
CA ARG A 243 13.98 17.61 6.52
C ARG A 243 13.59 17.51 5.04
N HIS A 244 13.21 16.31 4.57
CA HIS A 244 12.76 16.13 3.18
C HIS A 244 11.50 16.95 2.83
N LEU A 245 10.63 17.26 3.81
CA LEU A 245 9.50 18.19 3.57
C LEU A 245 9.98 19.60 3.18
N TRP A 246 11.13 20.02 3.72
CA TRP A 246 11.75 21.32 3.38
C TRP A 246 12.50 21.26 2.04
N GLU A 247 13.10 20.13 1.71
CA GLU A 247 13.80 19.91 0.43
C GLU A 247 12.83 19.88 -0.76
N HIS A 248 11.55 19.54 -0.50
CA HIS A 248 10.48 19.47 -1.50
C HIS A 248 9.39 20.51 -1.24
N ASP A 249 9.79 21.71 -0.90
CA ASP A 249 8.93 22.79 -0.41
C ASP A 249 7.96 23.38 -1.46
N GLU A 250 8.19 23.17 -2.76
CA GLU A 250 7.28 23.51 -3.84
C GLU A 250 6.24 22.41 -4.11
N GLN A 251 6.49 21.19 -3.65
CA GLN A 251 5.63 20.04 -3.90
C GLN A 251 4.46 20.00 -2.90
N ILE A 252 3.36 19.40 -3.33
CA ILE A 252 2.18 19.23 -2.48
C ILE A 252 2.29 17.89 -1.76
N ILE A 253 2.72 17.94 -0.51
CA ILE A 253 2.73 16.80 0.41
C ILE A 253 1.75 17.13 1.53
N LEU A 254 0.63 16.40 1.60
CA LEU A 254 -0.44 16.72 2.53
C LEU A 254 -0.95 15.49 3.27
N SER A 255 -1.50 15.70 4.47
CA SER A 255 -2.21 14.67 5.22
C SER A 255 -3.53 14.29 4.52
N SER A 256 -3.91 13.01 4.58
CA SER A 256 -5.22 12.54 4.14
C SER A 256 -6.37 13.31 4.81
N LEU A 257 -6.16 13.83 6.00
CA LEU A 257 -7.13 14.61 6.75
C LEU A 257 -7.46 15.98 6.11
N LEU A 258 -6.56 16.50 5.27
CA LEU A 258 -6.72 17.76 4.54
C LEU A 258 -7.06 17.55 3.05
N LEU A 259 -7.17 16.29 2.61
CA LEU A 259 -7.38 15.98 1.20
C LEU A 259 -8.68 16.59 0.67
N ARG A 260 -9.76 16.54 1.42
CA ARG A 260 -11.05 17.11 1.01
C ARG A 260 -10.96 18.62 0.82
N GLU A 261 -10.41 19.33 1.79
CA GLU A 261 -10.25 20.78 1.76
C GLU A 261 -9.35 21.20 0.59
N PHE A 262 -8.26 20.49 0.37
CA PHE A 262 -7.39 20.69 -0.78
C PHE A 262 -8.18 20.58 -2.11
N LEU A 263 -8.91 19.48 -2.31
CA LEU A 263 -9.63 19.23 -3.55
C LEU A 263 -10.68 20.28 -3.87
N TYR A 264 -11.32 20.84 -2.85
CA TYR A 264 -12.31 21.91 -3.04
C TYR A 264 -11.72 23.31 -3.19
N SER A 265 -10.41 23.47 -2.96
CA SER A 265 -9.73 24.76 -3.04
C SER A 265 -9.03 25.02 -4.39
N ILE A 266 -8.85 24.00 -5.19
CA ILE A 266 -8.12 24.06 -6.47
C ILE A 266 -8.99 24.43 -7.65
#